data_1f360528900651c94ff71f0cac5177da
#
_entry.id   1f360528900651c94ff71f0cac5177da
#
_cell.length_a   1.000
_cell.length_b   1.000
_cell.length_c   1.000
_cell.angle_alpha   90.00
_cell.angle_beta   90.00
_cell.angle_gamma   90.00
#
_symmetry.space_group_name_H-M   'P 1'
#
loop_
_entity.id
_entity.type
_entity.pdbx_description
1 polymer ?
#
loop_
_entity_poly.entity_id
_entity_poly.type
_entity_poly.pdbx_seq_one_letter_code
_entity_poly.pdbx_strand_id
1 'polypeptide(L)'
;AVDSRGNTWAIQGDWSVENPQAVNWLSEFGETALFSPGTSSLGTWEIIAELFSSEDNELFSATIEIEVVAGQLSYILLDGHGQTINSDEQLDINPRGFDIDGNLIPGISLNWSINGIDKTAEMRLQNGVFFPSELGQHEIRAWGSYGTPGSITIEVTHGEIHSLSTGLLNPLDTKIFSGESMTLLVTAQDRAGNS
;
A
#
# COMPACT_ATOMS: atom_id res chain seq x y z
N ALA A 1 39.99 13.95 13.59
CA ALA A 1 40.16 14.73 14.83
C ALA A 1 40.35 16.21 14.52
N VAL A 2 40.03 17.09 15.43
CA VAL A 2 40.22 18.53 15.33
C VAL A 2 40.89 19.02 16.63
N ASP A 3 41.99 19.76 16.53
CA ASP A 3 42.61 20.38 17.68
C ASP A 3 41.97 21.72 18.09
N SER A 4 42.41 22.30 19.21
CA SER A 4 41.88 23.58 19.70
C SER A 4 42.16 24.77 18.75
N ARG A 5 43.00 24.60 17.72
CA ARG A 5 43.31 25.59 16.69
C ARG A 5 42.58 25.36 15.37
N GLY A 6 41.75 24.29 15.30
CA GLY A 6 40.98 23.94 14.12
C GLY A 6 41.75 23.12 13.09
N ASN A 7 42.92 22.60 13.36
CA ASN A 7 43.63 21.69 12.46
C ASN A 7 42.94 20.32 12.49
N THR A 8 42.81 19.70 11.33
CA THR A 8 42.17 18.39 11.19
C THR A 8 43.17 17.33 10.74
N TRP A 9 43.04 16.12 11.24
CA TRP A 9 43.78 14.95 10.77
C TRP A 9 42.92 13.69 10.92
N ALA A 10 43.21 12.67 10.10
CA ALA A 10 42.61 11.36 10.22
C ALA A 10 43.11 10.62 11.47
N ILE A 11 42.21 9.93 12.15
CA ILE A 11 42.49 9.11 13.29
C ILE A 11 41.86 7.73 13.13
N GLN A 12 42.41 6.75 13.79
CA GLN A 12 41.80 5.44 13.97
C GLN A 12 40.99 5.43 15.25
N GLY A 13 39.77 4.95 15.19
CA GLY A 13 38.87 4.85 16.33
C GLY A 13 38.06 3.56 16.30
N ASP A 14 37.45 3.25 17.43
CA ASP A 14 36.51 2.16 17.57
C ASP A 14 35.12 2.67 17.15
N TRP A 15 34.44 1.88 16.31
CA TRP A 15 33.10 2.21 15.82
C TRP A 15 32.07 1.27 16.44
N SER A 16 30.95 1.81 16.85
CA SER A 16 29.87 1.04 17.45
C SER A 16 28.50 1.55 17.00
N VAL A 17 27.48 0.71 17.16
CA VAL A 17 26.07 1.07 16.99
C VAL A 17 25.30 0.59 18.22
N GLU A 18 24.19 1.25 18.53
CA GLU A 18 23.40 0.93 19.72
C GLU A 18 22.88 -0.53 19.72
N ASN A 19 22.55 -1.10 18.57
CA ASN A 19 22.13 -2.49 18.44
C ASN A 19 22.94 -3.24 17.37
N PRO A 20 24.12 -3.73 17.66
CA PRO A 20 25.03 -4.33 16.68
C PRO A 20 24.49 -5.62 16.05
N GLN A 21 23.50 -6.29 16.66
CA GLN A 21 22.91 -7.52 16.10
C GLN A 21 21.93 -7.28 14.95
N ALA A 22 21.44 -6.06 14.80
CA ALA A 22 20.49 -5.70 13.75
C ALA A 22 21.16 -5.17 12.47
N VAL A 23 22.50 -5.11 12.42
CA VAL A 23 23.27 -4.59 11.29
C VAL A 23 24.30 -5.61 10.80
N ASN A 24 24.57 -5.60 9.49
CA ASN A 24 25.67 -6.33 8.88
C ASN A 24 26.93 -5.46 8.87
N TRP A 25 27.59 -5.37 10.00
CA TRP A 25 28.73 -4.51 10.21
C TRP A 25 29.98 -5.09 9.53
N LEU A 26 30.67 -4.30 8.75
CA LEU A 26 31.81 -4.76 7.95
C LEU A 26 33.17 -4.23 8.43
N SER A 27 33.22 -3.08 9.10
CA SER A 27 34.43 -2.48 9.60
C SER A 27 34.13 -1.70 10.87
N GLU A 28 34.75 -2.09 11.95
CA GLU A 28 34.53 -1.53 13.28
C GLU A 28 35.71 -0.72 13.78
N PHE A 29 36.86 -0.76 13.07
CA PHE A 29 38.08 -0.09 13.47
C PHE A 29 38.79 0.54 12.28
N GLY A 30 39.29 1.76 12.47
CA GLY A 30 40.05 2.47 11.47
C GLY A 30 39.59 3.91 11.26
N GLU A 31 40.08 4.53 10.20
CA GLU A 31 39.70 5.92 9.80
C GLU A 31 38.29 6.02 9.25
N THR A 32 37.77 4.91 8.75
CA THR A 32 36.43 4.82 8.13
C THR A 32 35.72 3.56 8.58
N ALA A 33 34.43 3.62 8.72
CA ALA A 33 33.58 2.46 8.91
C ALA A 33 32.55 2.36 7.76
N LEU A 34 32.24 1.13 7.38
CA LEU A 34 31.15 0.86 6.45
C LEU A 34 29.93 0.37 7.24
N PHE A 35 28.91 1.20 7.33
CA PHE A 35 27.62 0.84 7.91
C PHE A 35 26.77 0.12 6.86
N SER A 36 26.35 -1.11 7.19
CA SER A 36 25.46 -1.91 6.37
C SER A 36 24.27 -2.34 7.23
N PRO A 37 23.10 -1.70 7.10
CA PRO A 37 21.90 -2.09 7.84
C PRO A 37 21.43 -3.47 7.39
N GLY A 38 20.84 -4.24 8.30
CA GLY A 38 20.14 -5.48 7.97
C GLY A 38 18.86 -5.20 7.16
N THR A 39 18.36 -6.23 6.50
CA THR A 39 17.19 -6.12 5.58
C THR A 39 15.90 -5.63 6.24
N SER A 40 15.77 -5.75 7.56
CA SER A 40 14.62 -5.29 8.36
C SER A 40 14.96 -4.22 9.38
N SER A 41 16.09 -3.55 9.23
CA SER A 41 16.64 -2.60 10.19
C SER A 41 16.20 -1.17 9.93
N LEU A 42 14.91 -0.94 9.71
CA LEU A 42 14.36 0.39 9.46
C LEU A 42 14.37 1.26 10.72
N GLY A 43 14.52 2.57 10.53
CA GLY A 43 14.49 3.56 11.60
C GLY A 43 15.79 4.32 11.75
N THR A 44 15.90 5.09 12.84
CA THR A 44 17.08 5.90 13.15
C THR A 44 18.12 5.07 13.89
N TRP A 45 19.35 5.16 13.42
CA TRP A 45 20.51 4.49 13.98
C TRP A 45 21.54 5.49 14.43
N GLU A 46 22.00 5.34 15.65
CA GLU A 46 23.11 6.10 16.20
C GLU A 46 24.42 5.32 16.02
N ILE A 47 25.36 5.93 15.29
CA ILE A 47 26.70 5.39 15.06
C ILE A 47 27.68 6.22 15.83
N ILE A 48 28.48 5.56 16.65
CA ILE A 48 29.42 6.19 17.58
C ILE A 48 30.85 5.82 17.16
N ALA A 49 31.71 6.83 17.08
CA ALA A 49 33.14 6.67 16.94
C ALA A 49 33.82 7.06 18.26
N GLU A 50 34.65 6.20 18.81
CA GLU A 50 35.37 6.44 20.06
C GLU A 50 36.87 6.34 19.86
N LEU A 51 37.59 7.23 20.53
CA LEU A 51 39.04 7.23 20.59
C LEU A 51 39.49 7.47 22.02
N PHE A 52 40.30 6.55 22.55
CA PHE A 52 40.97 6.75 23.82
C PHE A 52 42.37 7.34 23.63
N SER A 53 42.62 8.53 24.20
CA SER A 53 43.94 9.16 24.27
C SER A 53 44.70 8.67 25.52
N SER A 54 45.75 7.90 25.31
CA SER A 54 46.59 7.43 26.40
C SER A 54 47.47 8.56 27.01
N GLU A 55 47.71 9.63 26.25
CA GLU A 55 48.50 10.78 26.73
C GLU A 55 47.73 11.61 27.74
N ASP A 56 46.44 11.87 27.46
CA ASP A 56 45.55 12.69 28.28
C ASP A 56 44.68 11.87 29.22
N ASN A 57 44.66 10.55 29.04
CA ASN A 57 43.78 9.60 29.74
C ASN A 57 42.30 9.99 29.56
N GLU A 58 41.94 10.44 28.36
CA GLU A 58 40.60 10.89 28.01
C GLU A 58 40.00 10.04 26.88
N LEU A 59 38.67 9.83 26.95
CA LEU A 59 37.85 9.24 25.89
C LEU A 59 37.17 10.34 25.09
N PHE A 60 37.46 10.38 23.82
CA PHE A 60 36.77 11.24 22.86
C PHE A 60 35.73 10.44 22.12
N SER A 61 34.53 10.98 21.96
CA SER A 61 33.46 10.34 21.17
C SER A 61 32.81 11.31 20.20
N ALA A 62 32.35 10.78 19.08
CA ALA A 62 31.55 11.50 18.09
C ALA A 62 30.41 10.60 17.62
N THR A 63 29.26 11.16 17.44
CA THR A 63 28.04 10.44 17.06
C THR A 63 27.45 11.00 15.76
N ILE A 64 26.89 10.12 14.94
CA ILE A 64 26.09 10.47 13.77
C ILE A 64 24.79 9.65 13.79
N GLU A 65 23.69 10.31 13.51
CA GLU A 65 22.39 9.66 13.28
C GLU A 65 22.18 9.39 11.79
N ILE A 66 21.76 8.17 11.44
CA ILE A 66 21.42 7.76 10.08
C ILE A 66 20.00 7.18 10.09
N GLU A 67 19.13 7.69 9.22
CA GLU A 67 17.82 7.12 8.99
C GLU A 67 17.89 6.04 7.91
N VAL A 68 17.51 4.81 8.25
CA VAL A 68 17.37 3.70 7.33
C VAL A 68 15.89 3.59 6.94
N VAL A 69 15.62 3.73 5.66
CA VAL A 69 14.26 3.68 5.12
C VAL A 69 14.07 2.44 4.24
N ALA A 70 12.81 2.06 3.98
CA ALA A 70 12.50 0.99 3.06
C ALA A 70 13.09 1.26 1.67
N GLY A 71 13.50 0.20 0.99
CA GLY A 71 14.06 0.25 -0.34
C GLY A 71 13.05 0.61 -1.44
N GLN A 72 13.41 0.36 -2.69
CA GLN A 72 12.53 0.60 -3.83
C GLN A 72 11.35 -0.38 -3.81
N LEU A 73 10.17 0.10 -4.25
CA LEU A 73 8.96 -0.72 -4.38
C LEU A 73 9.21 -1.97 -5.21
N SER A 74 8.95 -3.13 -4.64
CA SER A 74 9.10 -4.44 -5.26
C SER A 74 7.77 -5.09 -5.60
N TYR A 75 6.79 -5.03 -4.68
CA TYR A 75 5.47 -5.59 -4.91
C TYR A 75 4.39 -4.87 -4.11
N ILE A 76 3.13 -5.06 -4.52
CA ILE A 76 1.94 -4.46 -3.92
C ILE A 76 0.99 -5.57 -3.48
N LEU A 77 0.49 -5.47 -2.26
CA LEU A 77 -0.61 -6.29 -1.75
C LEU A 77 -1.89 -5.47 -1.69
N LEU A 78 -2.98 -6.11 -2.07
CA LEU A 78 -4.34 -5.58 -2.01
C LEU A 78 -5.21 -6.54 -1.19
N ASP A 79 -6.05 -6.00 -0.32
CA ASP A 79 -7.02 -6.78 0.44
C ASP A 79 -8.31 -6.99 -0.39
N GLY A 80 -9.14 -7.97 -0.02
CA GLY A 80 -10.45 -8.20 -0.61
C GLY A 80 -10.52 -9.21 -1.75
N HIS A 81 -9.42 -9.90 -2.10
CA HIS A 81 -9.45 -10.91 -3.15
C HIS A 81 -10.47 -12.03 -2.88
N GLY A 82 -11.33 -12.32 -3.86
CA GLY A 82 -12.35 -13.35 -3.78
C GLY A 82 -13.57 -12.99 -2.93
N GLN A 83 -13.68 -11.76 -2.45
CA GLN A 83 -14.87 -11.30 -1.73
C GLN A 83 -16.06 -11.12 -2.66
N THR A 84 -17.26 -11.31 -2.08
CA THR A 84 -18.53 -10.92 -2.68
C THR A 84 -19.10 -9.77 -1.88
N ILE A 85 -19.47 -8.69 -2.57
CA ILE A 85 -20.10 -7.50 -1.98
C ILE A 85 -21.36 -7.13 -2.74
N ASN A 86 -22.23 -6.36 -2.11
CA ASN A 86 -23.42 -5.82 -2.77
C ASN A 86 -23.09 -4.51 -3.51
N SER A 87 -23.86 -4.19 -4.55
CA SER A 87 -23.69 -2.95 -5.31
C SER A 87 -23.91 -1.67 -4.48
N ASP A 88 -24.54 -1.77 -3.30
CA ASP A 88 -24.76 -0.67 -2.35
C ASP A 88 -23.65 -0.55 -1.30
N GLU A 89 -22.68 -1.45 -1.29
CA GLU A 89 -21.57 -1.49 -0.34
C GLU A 89 -20.31 -0.89 -0.94
N GLN A 90 -19.37 -0.54 -0.08
CA GLN A 90 -18.02 -0.16 -0.45
C GLN A 90 -17.02 -1.18 0.08
N LEU A 91 -15.90 -1.33 -0.64
CA LEU A 91 -14.78 -2.18 -0.22
C LEU A 91 -13.51 -1.35 -0.09
N ASP A 92 -12.91 -1.40 1.09
CA ASP A 92 -11.56 -0.88 1.30
C ASP A 92 -10.54 -1.93 0.85
N ILE A 93 -9.79 -1.60 -0.19
CA ILE A 93 -8.78 -2.48 -0.80
C ILE A 93 -7.46 -2.42 -0.05
N ASN A 94 -7.26 -1.38 0.79
CA ASN A 94 -6.11 -1.20 1.67
C ASN A 94 -4.77 -1.56 0.99
N PRO A 95 -4.31 -0.76 0.01
CA PRO A 95 -3.11 -1.04 -0.75
C PRO A 95 -1.85 -0.87 0.12
N ARG A 96 -0.97 -1.87 0.07
CA ARG A 96 0.31 -1.87 0.78
C ARG A 96 1.44 -2.20 -0.17
N GLY A 97 2.45 -1.33 -0.24
CA GLY A 97 3.66 -1.57 -1.02
C GLY A 97 4.82 -2.03 -0.15
N PHE A 98 5.64 -2.90 -0.69
CA PHE A 98 6.77 -3.48 0.00
C PHE A 98 8.02 -3.43 -0.88
N ASP A 99 9.19 -3.30 -0.28
CA ASP A 99 10.47 -3.48 -0.93
C ASP A 99 10.79 -4.98 -1.13
N ILE A 100 11.99 -5.27 -1.67
CA ILE A 100 12.42 -6.65 -1.94
C ILE A 100 12.60 -7.47 -0.65
N ASP A 101 12.87 -6.82 0.45
CA ASP A 101 13.11 -7.42 1.76
C ASP A 101 11.82 -7.55 2.58
N GLY A 102 10.68 -7.09 2.06
CA GLY A 102 9.38 -7.14 2.70
C GLY A 102 9.11 -5.98 3.66
N ASN A 103 9.89 -4.91 3.63
CA ASN A 103 9.64 -3.72 4.44
C ASN A 103 8.51 -2.90 3.82
N LEU A 104 7.57 -2.46 4.65
CA LEU A 104 6.46 -1.61 4.23
C LEU A 104 6.97 -0.22 3.79
N ILE A 105 6.54 0.22 2.62
CA ILE A 105 6.83 1.55 2.09
C ILE A 105 5.64 2.46 2.39
N PRO A 106 5.78 3.45 3.28
CA PRO A 106 4.68 4.36 3.59
C PRO A 106 4.42 5.34 2.44
N GLY A 107 3.15 5.75 2.28
CA GLY A 107 2.77 6.85 1.39
C GLY A 107 2.99 6.58 -0.10
N ILE A 108 2.92 5.33 -0.56
CA ILE A 108 3.10 4.98 -1.97
C ILE A 108 2.03 5.64 -2.86
N SER A 109 2.48 6.16 -4.02
CA SER A 109 1.56 6.63 -5.06
C SER A 109 1.27 5.52 -6.04
N LEU A 110 -0.01 5.18 -6.23
CA LEU A 110 -0.45 4.11 -7.10
C LEU A 110 -1.33 4.62 -8.24
N ASN A 111 -1.24 3.93 -9.36
CA ASN A 111 -2.22 3.99 -10.45
C ASN A 111 -3.15 2.80 -10.31
N TRP A 112 -4.38 2.94 -10.81
CA TRP A 112 -5.43 1.97 -10.64
C TRP A 112 -6.18 1.68 -11.93
N SER A 113 -6.63 0.45 -12.12
CA SER A 113 -7.60 0.10 -13.12
C SER A 113 -8.66 -0.87 -12.58
N ILE A 114 -9.86 -0.77 -13.13
CA ILE A 114 -10.95 -1.71 -12.91
C ILE A 114 -11.34 -2.25 -14.29
N ASN A 115 -11.29 -3.58 -14.46
CA ASN A 115 -11.53 -4.25 -15.72
C ASN A 115 -10.71 -3.66 -16.89
N GLY A 116 -9.45 -3.26 -16.60
CA GLY A 116 -8.55 -2.63 -17.56
C GLY A 116 -8.80 -1.15 -17.87
N ILE A 117 -9.84 -0.54 -17.28
CA ILE A 117 -10.17 0.89 -17.44
C ILE A 117 -9.44 1.68 -16.35
N ASP A 118 -8.73 2.75 -16.73
CA ASP A 118 -8.02 3.62 -15.79
C ASP A 118 -8.99 4.30 -14.81
N LYS A 119 -8.75 4.07 -13.53
CA LYS A 119 -9.50 4.60 -12.40
C LYS A 119 -8.59 5.32 -11.39
N THR A 120 -7.39 5.68 -11.80
CA THR A 120 -6.36 6.26 -10.93
C THR A 120 -6.85 7.49 -10.17
N ALA A 121 -7.52 8.41 -10.83
CA ALA A 121 -8.00 9.63 -10.19
C ALA A 121 -9.04 9.34 -9.10
N GLU A 122 -10.03 8.50 -9.41
CA GLU A 122 -11.12 8.13 -8.50
C GLU A 122 -10.59 7.37 -7.27
N MET A 123 -9.83 6.30 -7.49
CA MET A 123 -9.30 5.44 -6.43
C MET A 123 -8.26 6.15 -5.55
N ARG A 124 -7.46 7.04 -6.13
CA ARG A 124 -6.49 7.86 -5.37
C ARG A 124 -7.18 8.81 -4.41
N LEU A 125 -8.24 9.49 -4.85
CA LEU A 125 -8.99 10.42 -4.00
C LEU A 125 -9.71 9.72 -2.86
N GLN A 126 -10.04 8.43 -3.05
CA GLN A 126 -10.75 7.60 -2.09
C GLN A 126 -9.83 6.63 -1.33
N ASN A 127 -8.50 6.83 -1.40
CA ASN A 127 -7.50 6.00 -0.72
C ASN A 127 -7.64 4.48 -1.01
N GLY A 128 -8.00 4.12 -2.25
CA GLY A 128 -8.18 2.73 -2.64
C GLY A 128 -9.53 2.12 -2.26
N VAL A 129 -10.54 2.93 -1.96
CA VAL A 129 -11.90 2.44 -1.73
C VAL A 129 -12.59 2.19 -3.07
N PHE A 130 -13.14 1.00 -3.24
CA PHE A 130 -13.93 0.60 -4.40
C PHE A 130 -15.43 0.79 -4.15
N PHE A 131 -16.10 1.49 -5.08
CA PHE A 131 -17.54 1.68 -5.09
C PHE A 131 -18.11 1.00 -6.34
N PRO A 132 -18.73 -0.19 -6.20
CA PRO A 132 -19.29 -0.88 -7.33
C PRO A 132 -20.58 -0.19 -7.82
N SER A 133 -20.79 -0.21 -9.13
CA SER A 133 -22.03 0.23 -9.76
C SER A 133 -22.61 -0.82 -10.72
N GLU A 134 -21.79 -1.78 -11.11
CA GLU A 134 -22.13 -2.83 -12.07
C GLU A 134 -22.00 -4.19 -11.41
N LEU A 135 -22.89 -5.12 -11.75
CA LEU A 135 -22.89 -6.49 -11.25
C LEU A 135 -21.83 -7.34 -11.95
N GLY A 136 -21.42 -8.42 -11.27
CA GLY A 136 -20.52 -9.44 -11.79
C GLY A 136 -19.09 -9.28 -11.29
N GLN A 137 -18.16 -9.93 -11.98
CA GLN A 137 -16.76 -9.96 -11.59
C GLN A 137 -16.03 -8.69 -12.01
N HIS A 138 -15.26 -8.14 -11.07
CA HIS A 138 -14.38 -7.00 -11.29
C HIS A 138 -12.94 -7.37 -10.96
N GLU A 139 -12.04 -7.19 -11.92
CA GLU A 139 -10.60 -7.22 -11.69
C GLU A 139 -10.13 -5.81 -11.34
N ILE A 140 -9.55 -5.66 -10.14
CA ILE A 140 -8.95 -4.42 -9.68
C ILE A 140 -7.45 -4.60 -9.64
N ARG A 141 -6.71 -3.68 -10.29
CA ARG A 141 -5.24 -3.67 -10.31
C ARG A 141 -4.71 -2.34 -9.82
N ALA A 142 -3.59 -2.44 -9.07
CA ALA A 142 -2.81 -1.29 -8.63
C ALA A 142 -1.35 -1.47 -9.02
N TRP A 143 -0.70 -0.40 -9.50
CA TRP A 143 0.72 -0.42 -9.82
C TRP A 143 1.39 0.90 -9.49
N GLY A 144 2.66 0.83 -9.10
CA GLY A 144 3.54 1.97 -8.93
C GLY A 144 4.39 2.24 -10.16
N SER A 145 5.37 3.13 -10.04
CA SER A 145 6.38 3.36 -11.08
C SER A 145 7.34 2.18 -11.23
N TYR A 146 7.45 1.34 -10.22
CA TYR A 146 8.30 0.15 -10.15
C TYR A 146 7.54 -0.99 -9.46
N GLY A 147 8.11 -2.19 -9.51
CA GLY A 147 7.63 -3.36 -8.79
C GLY A 147 6.51 -4.11 -9.51
N THR A 148 6.11 -5.22 -8.88
CA THR A 148 5.04 -6.08 -9.37
C THR A 148 3.69 -5.49 -8.98
N PRO A 149 2.76 -5.30 -9.94
CA PRO A 149 1.40 -4.86 -9.65
C PRO A 149 0.67 -5.81 -8.69
N GLY A 150 -0.16 -5.23 -7.82
CA GLY A 150 -1.18 -5.97 -7.09
C GLY A 150 -2.43 -6.16 -7.96
N SER A 151 -3.10 -7.31 -7.85
CA SER A 151 -4.38 -7.57 -8.52
C SER A 151 -5.28 -8.41 -7.62
N ILE A 152 -6.56 -8.05 -7.59
CA ILE A 152 -7.62 -8.80 -6.91
C ILE A 152 -8.83 -8.94 -7.82
N THR A 153 -9.65 -9.96 -7.57
CA THR A 153 -10.94 -10.16 -8.21
C THR A 153 -12.03 -10.15 -7.14
N ILE A 154 -13.10 -9.41 -7.36
CA ILE A 154 -14.28 -9.31 -6.50
C ILE A 154 -15.53 -9.63 -7.31
N GLU A 155 -16.53 -10.22 -6.66
CA GLU A 155 -17.87 -10.45 -7.21
C GLU A 155 -18.82 -9.41 -6.63
N VAL A 156 -19.57 -8.69 -7.51
CA VAL A 156 -20.59 -7.72 -7.11
C VAL A 156 -21.97 -8.31 -7.39
N THR A 157 -22.80 -8.37 -6.36
CA THR A 157 -24.18 -8.84 -6.43
C THR A 157 -25.16 -7.67 -6.27
N HIS A 158 -26.44 -7.94 -6.48
CA HIS A 158 -27.49 -6.93 -6.28
C HIS A 158 -27.46 -6.38 -4.84
N GLY A 159 -27.70 -5.09 -4.72
CA GLY A 159 -27.97 -4.41 -3.45
C GLY A 159 -29.39 -4.65 -2.94
N GLU A 160 -29.77 -3.89 -1.93
CA GLU A 160 -31.15 -3.92 -1.41
C GLU A 160 -32.13 -3.37 -2.44
N ILE A 161 -33.35 -3.95 -2.46
CA ILE A 161 -34.43 -3.47 -3.35
C ILE A 161 -34.76 -2.03 -2.97
N HIS A 162 -34.52 -1.13 -3.91
CA HIS A 162 -34.81 0.30 -3.78
C HIS A 162 -36.12 0.71 -4.45
N SER A 163 -36.44 0.09 -5.57
CA SER A 163 -37.67 0.40 -6.32
C SER A 163 -38.29 -0.84 -6.94
N LEU A 164 -39.59 -0.80 -7.13
CA LEU A 164 -40.36 -1.79 -7.88
C LEU A 164 -41.09 -1.09 -9.03
N SER A 165 -41.04 -1.70 -10.20
CA SER A 165 -41.83 -1.31 -11.33
C SER A 165 -42.72 -2.48 -11.81
N THR A 166 -43.87 -2.17 -12.34
CA THR A 166 -44.77 -3.16 -12.92
C THR A 166 -45.01 -2.82 -14.39
N GLY A 167 -45.08 -3.82 -15.21
CA GLY A 167 -45.33 -3.69 -16.62
C GLY A 167 -46.13 -4.85 -17.21
N LEU A 168 -46.48 -4.74 -18.45
CA LEU A 168 -47.05 -5.83 -19.24
C LEU A 168 -45.89 -6.59 -19.92
N LEU A 169 -45.95 -7.92 -19.93
CA LEU A 169 -44.99 -8.72 -20.68
C LEU A 169 -45.03 -8.37 -22.18
N ASN A 170 -46.25 -8.08 -22.71
CA ASN A 170 -46.43 -7.51 -24.02
C ASN A 170 -47.02 -6.10 -23.92
N PRO A 171 -46.25 -5.03 -24.09
CA PRO A 171 -46.67 -3.64 -23.89
C PRO A 171 -47.73 -3.16 -24.91
N LEU A 172 -47.99 -3.94 -25.98
CA LEU A 172 -49.05 -3.63 -26.96
C LEU A 172 -50.45 -4.07 -26.49
N ASP A 173 -50.49 -5.00 -25.49
CA ASP A 173 -51.76 -5.57 -25.00
C ASP A 173 -52.24 -4.80 -23.77
N THR A 174 -52.74 -3.57 -23.96
CA THR A 174 -53.25 -2.76 -22.83
C THR A 174 -54.73 -3.05 -22.51
N LYS A 175 -55.35 -4.01 -23.19
CA LYS A 175 -56.74 -4.41 -22.97
C LYS A 175 -56.85 -5.92 -22.95
N ILE A 176 -57.72 -6.41 -22.08
CA ILE A 176 -58.02 -7.83 -21.92
C ILE A 176 -59.55 -8.01 -21.98
N PHE A 177 -60.04 -9.05 -22.64
CA PHE A 177 -61.45 -9.40 -22.65
C PHE A 177 -61.81 -10.22 -21.41
N SER A 178 -63.06 -10.14 -21.01
CA SER A 178 -63.60 -10.92 -19.92
C SER A 178 -63.37 -12.42 -20.16
N GLY A 179 -62.74 -13.11 -19.21
CA GLY A 179 -62.36 -14.52 -19.32
C GLY A 179 -60.98 -14.82 -19.88
N GLU A 180 -60.22 -13.80 -20.31
CA GLU A 180 -58.82 -13.94 -20.73
C GLU A 180 -57.86 -13.68 -19.57
N SER A 181 -56.60 -14.09 -19.74
CA SER A 181 -55.51 -13.89 -18.79
C SER A 181 -54.43 -13.00 -19.40
N MET A 182 -53.83 -12.15 -18.58
CA MET A 182 -52.75 -11.27 -18.99
C MET A 182 -51.57 -11.51 -18.03
N THR A 183 -50.36 -11.62 -18.59
CA THR A 183 -49.14 -11.73 -17.78
C THR A 183 -48.59 -10.35 -17.43
N LEU A 184 -48.47 -10.10 -16.15
CA LEU A 184 -47.82 -8.91 -15.58
C LEU A 184 -46.37 -9.23 -15.21
N LEU A 185 -45.50 -8.28 -15.46
CA LEU A 185 -44.09 -8.34 -15.06
C LEU A 185 -43.87 -7.41 -13.87
N VAL A 186 -43.16 -7.87 -12.87
CA VAL A 186 -42.63 -7.05 -11.77
C VAL A 186 -41.12 -7.06 -11.85
N THR A 187 -40.53 -5.89 -11.90
CA THR A 187 -39.06 -5.72 -11.88
C THR A 187 -38.66 -4.95 -10.63
N ALA A 188 -37.70 -5.50 -9.89
CA ALA A 188 -37.08 -4.84 -8.76
C ALA A 188 -35.76 -4.22 -9.22
N GLN A 189 -35.43 -3.07 -8.68
CA GLN A 189 -34.12 -2.45 -8.90
C GLN A 189 -33.49 -2.08 -7.56
N ASP A 190 -32.18 -2.28 -7.43
CA ASP A 190 -31.38 -1.79 -6.33
C ASP A 190 -31.12 -0.27 -6.44
N ARG A 191 -30.40 0.30 -5.49
CA ARG A 191 -30.07 1.74 -5.47
C ARG A 191 -29.16 2.15 -6.62
N ALA A 192 -28.31 1.24 -7.13
CA ALA A 192 -27.44 1.47 -8.27
C ALA A 192 -28.18 1.34 -9.62
N GLY A 193 -29.45 0.88 -9.60
CA GLY A 193 -30.30 0.71 -10.79
C GLY A 193 -30.18 -0.67 -11.43
N ASN A 194 -29.51 -1.63 -10.80
CA ASN A 194 -29.42 -3.01 -11.28
C ASN A 194 -30.77 -3.75 -11.05
N SER A 195 -31.18 -4.59 -12.01
CA SER A 195 -32.44 -5.33 -12.01
C SER A 195 -32.26 -6.82 -12.28
#